data_a0bd282cbfcf2bf687d6845387b84c0b
#
_entry.id   a0bd282cbfcf2bf687d6845387b84c0b
#
_cell.length_a   1.000
_cell.length_b   1.000
_cell.length_c   1.000
_cell.angle_alpha   90.00
_cell.angle_beta   90.00
_cell.angle_gamma   90.00
#
_symmetry.space_group_name_H-M   'P 1'
#
loop_
_entity.id
_entity.type
_entity.pdbx_description
1 polymer ?
#
loop_
_entity_poly.entity_id
_entity_poly.type
_entity_poly.pdbx_seq_one_letter_code
_entity_poly.pdbx_strand_id
1 'polypeptide(L)'
;TRYRPARFDNRTRPLGWLPPSLRSRVDNVRQWAERLCRWALVTRIAVETVRFDLQKVDNPEISGVEYQQGELAGYELREYLLEKFSRKCVYCGVENVPLEVEHLTPKSRGGSNRASNLGLSCRPCNEAKGNRTAAEFGYPEVQARTKRPLRDAAAVNATRYAIGNALKLLGLPVTFWSGGRTKYNRSRQHYPKAHWIDAACVGTSGQRVHLDPWMQYAEIKALGRGNRQACRVDRYGFPRTRGQAVKRIQGFQTGDQARLYMPKGKYAGYHVGRIGGVRATGILDLKTTTHKISAPAHRFSLVQHFDGYDYGWRRGR
;
A
#
# COMPACT_ATOMS: atom_id res chain seq x y z
N THR A 1 9.08 42.93 -1.23
CA THR A 1 8.35 41.69 -1.59
C THR A 1 6.94 41.82 -1.01
N ARG A 2 5.90 41.89 -1.85
CA ARG A 2 4.51 41.86 -1.38
C ARG A 2 4.17 40.42 -0.97
N TYR A 3 3.97 40.20 0.32
CA TYR A 3 3.38 38.96 0.80
C TYR A 3 1.92 38.89 0.36
N ARG A 4 1.57 37.90 -0.45
CA ARG A 4 0.17 37.60 -0.77
C ARG A 4 -0.41 36.73 0.35
N PRO A 5 -1.66 36.98 0.79
CA PRO A 5 -2.34 36.10 1.73
C PRO A 5 -2.37 34.69 1.15
N ALA A 6 -2.31 33.71 2.02
CA ALA A 6 -2.27 32.28 1.63
C ALA A 6 -3.49 31.93 0.78
N ARG A 7 -3.27 31.40 -0.44
CA ARG A 7 -4.35 31.17 -1.42
C ARG A 7 -5.39 30.15 -0.95
N PHE A 8 -5.04 29.29 -0.01
CA PHE A 8 -5.97 28.30 0.52
C PHE A 8 -7.07 28.93 1.40
N ASP A 9 -6.83 30.07 2.04
CA ASP A 9 -7.80 30.74 2.90
C ASP A 9 -8.88 31.45 2.11
N ASN A 10 -8.61 31.79 0.85
CA ASN A 10 -9.49 32.60 -0.02
C ASN A 10 -10.24 31.75 -1.07
N ARG A 11 -10.19 30.43 -1.02
CA ARG A 11 -10.86 29.58 -2.00
C ARG A 11 -12.11 28.93 -1.43
N THR A 12 -13.26 29.29 -1.96
CA THR A 12 -14.50 28.52 -1.80
C THR A 12 -14.34 27.18 -2.47
N ARG A 13 -14.58 26.11 -1.72
CA ARG A 13 -14.51 24.72 -2.21
C ARG A 13 -15.92 24.16 -2.29
N PRO A 14 -16.32 23.52 -3.40
CA PRO A 14 -17.62 22.90 -3.50
C PRO A 14 -17.74 21.73 -2.50
N LEU A 15 -18.98 21.42 -2.12
CA LEU A 15 -19.27 20.27 -1.27
C LEU A 15 -18.69 18.98 -1.88
N GLY A 16 -18.03 18.17 -1.08
CA GLY A 16 -17.39 16.94 -1.55
C GLY A 16 -16.04 17.14 -2.26
N TRP A 17 -15.50 18.37 -2.27
CA TRP A 17 -14.17 18.60 -2.82
C TRP A 17 -13.11 17.82 -2.06
N LEU A 18 -12.24 17.14 -2.80
CA LEU A 18 -11.08 16.45 -2.25
C LEU A 18 -9.79 17.10 -2.77
N PRO A 19 -8.76 17.22 -1.92
CA PRO A 19 -7.41 17.59 -2.38
C PRO A 19 -6.94 16.65 -3.51
N PRO A 20 -6.12 17.13 -4.46
CA PRO A 20 -5.66 16.31 -5.59
C PRO A 20 -5.03 14.98 -5.17
N SER A 21 -4.29 14.93 -4.06
CA SER A 21 -3.69 13.72 -3.53
C SER A 21 -4.73 12.69 -3.06
N LEU A 22 -5.83 13.14 -2.44
CA LEU A 22 -6.92 12.27 -2.01
C LEU A 22 -7.77 11.83 -3.20
N ARG A 23 -8.02 12.73 -4.15
CA ARG A 23 -8.69 12.38 -5.39
C ARG A 23 -7.92 11.32 -6.18
N SER A 24 -6.60 11.44 -6.26
CA SER A 24 -5.75 10.42 -6.90
C SER A 24 -5.89 9.04 -6.24
N ARG A 25 -6.11 8.96 -4.92
CA ARG A 25 -6.37 7.68 -4.23
C ARG A 25 -7.72 7.08 -4.66
N VAL A 26 -8.75 7.90 -4.72
CA VAL A 26 -10.09 7.48 -5.17
C VAL A 26 -10.04 6.98 -6.62
N ASP A 27 -9.40 7.77 -7.50
CA ASP A 27 -9.25 7.42 -8.92
C ASP A 27 -8.43 6.14 -9.12
N ASN A 28 -7.42 5.89 -8.29
CA ASN A 28 -6.63 4.66 -8.34
C ASN A 28 -7.49 3.43 -8.02
N VAL A 29 -8.31 3.49 -6.97
CA VAL A 29 -9.22 2.38 -6.62
C VAL A 29 -10.23 2.14 -7.74
N ARG A 30 -10.81 3.21 -8.31
CA ARG A 30 -11.75 3.11 -9.43
C ARG A 30 -11.10 2.46 -10.65
N GLN A 31 -9.90 2.90 -11.05
CA GLN A 31 -9.16 2.33 -12.19
C GLN A 31 -8.86 0.84 -12.01
N TRP A 32 -8.53 0.41 -10.77
CA TRP A 32 -8.33 -1.00 -10.49
C TRP A 32 -9.63 -1.79 -10.55
N ALA A 33 -10.73 -1.25 -10.04
CA ALA A 33 -12.03 -1.91 -10.17
C ALA A 33 -12.44 -2.05 -11.64
N GLU A 34 -12.25 -1.01 -12.46
CA GLU A 34 -12.47 -1.07 -13.92
C GLU A 34 -11.61 -2.13 -14.62
N ARG A 35 -10.34 -2.30 -14.21
CA ARG A 35 -9.48 -3.37 -14.73
C ARG A 35 -9.99 -4.74 -14.36
N LEU A 36 -10.36 -4.94 -13.09
CA LEU A 36 -10.87 -6.23 -12.61
C LEU A 36 -12.18 -6.60 -13.32
N CYS A 37 -13.06 -5.64 -13.56
CA CYS A 37 -14.30 -5.85 -14.34
C CYS A 37 -14.02 -6.26 -15.80
N ARG A 38 -12.88 -5.83 -16.37
CA ARG A 38 -12.47 -6.28 -17.71
C ARG A 38 -11.82 -7.66 -17.73
N TRP A 39 -11.22 -8.07 -16.63
CA TRP A 39 -10.50 -9.35 -16.53
C TRP A 39 -11.39 -10.50 -16.05
N ALA A 40 -12.46 -10.18 -15.31
CA ALA A 40 -13.36 -11.17 -14.72
C ALA A 40 -14.81 -10.69 -14.77
N LEU A 41 -15.73 -11.62 -14.72
CA LEU A 41 -17.17 -11.34 -14.60
C LEU A 41 -17.50 -10.87 -13.18
N VAL A 42 -17.38 -9.58 -12.94
CA VAL A 42 -17.74 -8.94 -11.67
C VAL A 42 -19.22 -8.55 -11.70
N THR A 43 -20.02 -9.08 -10.81
CA THR A 43 -21.47 -8.79 -10.72
C THR A 43 -21.82 -7.84 -9.58
N ARG A 44 -20.97 -7.70 -8.55
CA ARG A 44 -21.18 -6.81 -7.39
C ARG A 44 -19.84 -6.46 -6.76
N ILE A 45 -19.82 -5.37 -6.02
CA ILE A 45 -18.63 -4.91 -5.30
C ILE A 45 -18.99 -4.77 -3.81
N ALA A 46 -18.20 -5.37 -2.95
CA ALA A 46 -18.28 -5.19 -1.49
C ALA A 46 -17.06 -4.37 -1.02
N VAL A 47 -17.31 -3.28 -0.32
CA VAL A 47 -16.27 -2.35 0.14
C VAL A 47 -16.22 -2.35 1.66
N GLU A 48 -15.06 -2.60 2.22
CA GLU A 48 -14.84 -2.37 3.64
C GLU A 48 -14.60 -0.87 3.88
N THR A 49 -15.39 -0.27 4.77
CA THR A 49 -15.26 1.13 5.15
C THR A 49 -14.69 1.23 6.55
N VAL A 50 -13.44 1.63 6.65
CA VAL A 50 -12.78 1.91 7.93
C VAL A 50 -13.00 3.39 8.29
N ARG A 51 -13.26 3.66 9.58
CA ARG A 51 -13.28 4.99 10.14
C ARG A 51 -12.33 5.02 11.34
N PHE A 52 -11.45 6.00 11.38
CA PHE A 52 -10.61 6.25 12.56
C PHE A 52 -11.24 7.32 13.43
N ASP A 53 -11.37 7.05 14.71
CA ASP A 53 -11.70 8.04 15.70
C ASP A 53 -10.43 8.81 16.06
N LEU A 54 -10.27 9.98 15.46
CA LEU A 54 -9.07 10.79 15.64
C LEU A 54 -8.96 11.30 17.08
N GLN A 55 -10.07 11.59 17.77
CA GLN A 55 -10.05 12.04 19.15
C GLN A 55 -9.52 10.97 20.09
N LYS A 56 -10.00 9.73 19.97
CA LYS A 56 -9.49 8.58 20.74
C LYS A 56 -8.10 8.14 20.35
N VAL A 57 -7.70 8.35 19.11
CA VAL A 57 -6.33 8.11 18.66
C VAL A 57 -5.36 9.07 19.33
N ASP A 58 -5.73 10.35 19.47
CA ASP A 58 -4.92 11.38 20.11
C ASP A 58 -4.99 11.31 21.64
N ASN A 59 -6.18 11.08 22.19
CA ASN A 59 -6.41 10.92 23.62
C ASN A 59 -7.31 9.71 23.90
N PRO A 60 -6.77 8.51 24.16
CA PRO A 60 -7.55 7.30 24.42
C PRO A 60 -8.43 7.35 25.67
N GLU A 61 -8.17 8.27 26.60
CA GLU A 61 -8.88 8.43 27.86
C GLU A 61 -9.99 9.48 27.77
N ILE A 62 -10.18 10.10 26.60
CA ILE A 62 -11.23 11.09 26.39
C ILE A 62 -12.61 10.46 26.63
N SER A 63 -13.44 11.09 27.46
CA SER A 63 -14.76 10.59 27.87
C SER A 63 -15.73 11.75 28.13
N GLY A 64 -16.99 11.45 28.28
CA GLY A 64 -18.02 12.44 28.62
C GLY A 64 -18.27 13.48 27.52
N VAL A 65 -18.53 14.73 27.94
CA VAL A 65 -18.92 15.84 27.04
C VAL A 65 -17.84 16.22 26.05
N GLU A 66 -16.56 15.97 26.35
CA GLU A 66 -15.42 16.22 25.47
C GLU A 66 -15.35 15.19 24.32
N TYR A 67 -15.98 14.04 24.50
CA TYR A 67 -15.99 12.96 23.54
C TYR A 67 -17.34 12.87 22.82
N GLN A 68 -17.38 13.26 21.57
CA GLN A 68 -18.64 13.35 20.80
C GLN A 68 -18.97 12.10 19.96
N GLN A 69 -18.29 10.97 20.17
CA GLN A 69 -18.55 9.77 19.39
C GLN A 69 -18.65 8.51 20.24
N GLY A 70 -19.71 7.72 20.05
CA GLY A 70 -20.02 6.49 20.78
C GLY A 70 -19.42 5.21 20.17
N GLU A 71 -19.40 4.17 20.99
CA GLU A 71 -19.41 2.71 20.76
C GLU A 71 -18.22 1.99 20.06
N LEU A 72 -17.29 2.62 19.37
CA LEU A 72 -16.21 1.92 18.65
C LEU A 72 -14.83 2.05 19.31
N ALA A 73 -14.79 2.50 20.54
CA ALA A 73 -13.62 2.89 21.29
C ALA A 73 -12.62 1.74 21.39
N GLY A 74 -11.98 1.08 21.29
CA GLY A 74 -10.96 0.03 21.43
C GLY A 74 -10.65 -0.66 20.11
N TYR A 75 -11.66 -0.80 19.28
CA TYR A 75 -11.49 -1.37 17.95
C TYR A 75 -10.75 -0.39 17.01
N GLU A 76 -11.11 0.88 17.07
CA GLU A 76 -10.50 1.90 16.21
C GLU A 76 -9.04 2.14 16.53
N LEU A 77 -8.65 2.16 17.81
CA LEU A 77 -7.24 2.28 18.21
C LEU A 77 -6.41 1.11 17.68
N ARG A 78 -6.94 -0.10 17.75
CA ARG A 78 -6.24 -1.28 17.24
C ARG A 78 -6.08 -1.25 15.72
N GLU A 79 -7.11 -0.86 14.98
CA GLU A 79 -7.03 -0.70 13.52
C GLU A 79 -6.08 0.44 13.13
N TYR A 80 -6.09 1.55 13.89
CA TYR A 80 -5.12 2.62 13.73
C TYR A 80 -3.67 2.10 13.85
N LEU A 81 -3.39 1.31 14.88
CA LEU A 81 -2.06 0.74 15.08
C LEU A 81 -1.72 -0.28 13.99
N LEU A 82 -2.69 -1.08 13.54
CA LEU A 82 -2.51 -2.01 12.43
C LEU A 82 -2.09 -1.31 11.14
N GLU A 83 -2.72 -0.18 10.81
CA GLU A 83 -2.32 0.65 9.66
C GLU A 83 -0.95 1.31 9.88
N LYS A 84 -0.75 1.91 11.06
CA LYS A 84 0.50 2.61 11.40
C LYS A 84 1.73 1.73 11.28
N PHE A 85 1.61 0.47 11.67
CA PHE A 85 2.71 -0.52 11.65
C PHE A 85 2.60 -1.52 10.51
N SER A 86 1.78 -1.21 9.48
CA SER A 86 1.62 -2.03 8.27
C SER A 86 1.29 -3.50 8.58
N ARG A 87 0.51 -3.74 9.66
CA ARG A 87 0.08 -5.06 10.14
C ARG A 87 1.23 -6.03 10.44
N LYS A 88 2.36 -5.51 10.89
CA LYS A 88 3.57 -6.26 11.24
C LYS A 88 3.90 -6.12 12.72
N CYS A 89 4.57 -7.10 13.26
CA CYS A 89 5.20 -6.95 14.56
C CYS A 89 6.25 -5.84 14.51
N VAL A 90 6.19 -4.88 15.44
CA VAL A 90 7.10 -3.74 15.48
C VAL A 90 8.54 -4.13 15.80
N TYR A 91 8.76 -5.32 16.34
CA TYR A 91 10.07 -5.84 16.72
C TYR A 91 10.64 -6.77 15.66
N CYS A 92 10.03 -7.91 15.42
CA CYS A 92 10.58 -8.93 14.50
C CYS A 92 10.05 -8.80 13.06
N GLY A 93 9.08 -7.91 12.80
CA GLY A 93 8.54 -7.70 11.46
C GLY A 93 7.62 -8.80 10.93
N VAL A 94 7.31 -9.85 11.72
CA VAL A 94 6.44 -10.95 11.27
C VAL A 94 5.05 -10.44 10.89
N GLU A 95 4.52 -10.98 9.80
CA GLU A 95 3.19 -10.68 9.24
C GLU A 95 2.27 -11.90 9.36
N ASN A 96 0.97 -11.66 9.17
CA ASN A 96 -0.06 -12.71 9.10
C ASN A 96 -0.18 -13.59 10.37
N VAL A 97 0.21 -13.03 11.51
CA VAL A 97 0.03 -13.62 12.83
C VAL A 97 -0.87 -12.75 13.70
N PRO A 98 -1.49 -13.30 14.74
CA PRO A 98 -2.17 -12.48 15.74
C PRO A 98 -1.19 -11.49 16.36
N LEU A 99 -1.54 -10.20 16.30
CA LEU A 99 -0.76 -9.13 16.91
C LEU A 99 -1.50 -8.59 18.12
N GLU A 100 -0.79 -8.31 19.20
CA GLU A 100 -1.29 -7.73 20.44
C GLU A 100 -0.91 -6.25 20.51
N VAL A 101 -1.80 -5.44 21.09
CA VAL A 101 -1.47 -4.05 21.41
C VAL A 101 -0.64 -4.06 22.68
N GLU A 102 0.55 -3.48 22.60
CA GLU A 102 1.48 -3.42 23.72
C GLU A 102 1.94 -1.99 24.00
N HIS A 103 2.42 -1.77 25.24
CA HIS A 103 2.96 -0.50 25.67
C HIS A 103 4.47 -0.47 25.45
N LEU A 104 4.97 0.46 24.63
CA LEU A 104 6.40 0.63 24.39
C LEU A 104 7.16 1.04 25.63
N THR A 105 6.57 1.94 26.42
CA THR A 105 6.91 2.17 27.83
C THR A 105 5.81 1.52 28.66
N PRO A 106 6.10 0.48 29.44
CA PRO A 106 5.11 -0.24 30.23
C PRO A 106 4.33 0.66 31.20
N LYS A 107 3.04 0.35 31.43
CA LYS A 107 2.20 1.09 32.39
C LYS A 107 2.82 1.15 33.79
N SER A 108 3.39 0.06 34.25
CA SER A 108 4.10 -0.04 35.54
C SER A 108 5.29 0.90 35.66
N ARG A 109 5.78 1.43 34.54
CA ARG A 109 6.89 2.38 34.43
C ARG A 109 6.40 3.77 33.98
N GLY A 110 5.14 4.10 34.20
CA GLY A 110 4.55 5.40 33.84
C GLY A 110 4.15 5.55 32.36
N GLY A 111 4.09 4.47 31.62
CA GLY A 111 3.63 4.47 30.22
C GLY A 111 2.14 4.78 30.12
N SER A 112 1.75 5.68 29.21
CA SER A 112 0.37 6.07 28.96
C SER A 112 -0.31 5.17 27.95
N ASN A 113 -1.67 5.19 27.90
CA ASN A 113 -2.48 4.52 26.88
C ASN A 113 -2.54 5.28 25.55
N ARG A 114 -1.81 6.38 25.40
CA ARG A 114 -1.80 7.18 24.17
C ARG A 114 -1.24 6.37 23.00
N ALA A 115 -1.80 6.56 21.83
CA ALA A 115 -1.35 5.90 20.59
C ALA A 115 0.14 6.14 20.29
N SER A 116 0.74 7.20 20.83
CA SER A 116 2.17 7.47 20.75
C SER A 116 3.03 6.51 21.58
N ASN A 117 2.46 5.88 22.62
CA ASN A 117 3.13 4.89 23.46
C ASN A 117 2.71 3.45 23.16
N LEU A 118 1.89 3.22 22.13
CA LEU A 118 1.39 1.90 21.78
C LEU A 118 1.99 1.39 20.48
N GLY A 119 2.30 0.10 20.46
CA GLY A 119 2.77 -0.65 19.32
C GLY A 119 1.97 -1.94 19.11
N LEU A 120 2.33 -2.67 18.08
CA LEU A 120 1.80 -4.00 17.80
C LEU A 120 2.92 -5.02 17.85
N SER A 121 2.77 -6.04 18.66
CA SER A 121 3.75 -7.13 18.75
C SER A 121 3.10 -8.49 18.56
N CYS A 122 3.85 -9.45 18.01
CA CYS A 122 3.47 -10.84 18.13
C CYS A 122 3.67 -11.31 19.58
N ARG A 123 2.95 -12.33 19.98
CA ARG A 123 2.99 -12.86 21.35
C ARG A 123 4.40 -13.20 21.84
N PRO A 124 5.26 -13.89 21.05
CA PRO A 124 6.63 -14.17 21.48
C PRO A 124 7.46 -12.91 21.77
N CYS A 125 7.35 -11.87 20.96
CA CYS A 125 8.06 -10.61 21.19
C CYS A 125 7.51 -9.84 22.39
N ASN A 126 6.18 -9.87 22.59
CA ASN A 126 5.53 -9.24 23.74
C ASN A 126 5.98 -9.86 25.05
N GLU A 127 5.95 -11.18 25.13
CA GLU A 127 6.42 -11.96 26.28
C GLU A 127 7.94 -11.75 26.53
N ALA A 128 8.75 -11.83 25.48
CA ALA A 128 10.19 -11.60 25.57
C ALA A 128 10.56 -10.19 26.05
N LYS A 129 9.81 -9.17 25.62
CA LYS A 129 10.02 -7.79 26.08
C LYS A 129 9.65 -7.62 27.56
N GLY A 130 8.55 -8.19 27.98
CA GLY A 130 8.08 -8.10 29.38
C GLY A 130 7.96 -6.64 29.85
N ASN A 131 8.51 -6.35 31.03
CA ASN A 131 8.44 -5.03 31.65
C ASN A 131 9.57 -4.05 31.23
N ARG A 132 10.27 -4.33 30.11
CA ARG A 132 11.28 -3.43 29.56
C ARG A 132 10.64 -2.39 28.62
N THR A 133 11.24 -1.23 28.49
CA THR A 133 10.89 -0.29 27.44
C THR A 133 11.32 -0.83 26.07
N ALA A 134 10.76 -0.33 24.99
CA ALA A 134 11.18 -0.74 23.65
C ALA A 134 12.67 -0.48 23.41
N ALA A 135 13.20 0.63 23.95
CA ALA A 135 14.63 0.94 23.84
C ALA A 135 15.50 -0.05 24.61
N GLU A 136 15.12 -0.43 25.83
CA GLU A 136 15.84 -1.46 26.64
C GLU A 136 15.72 -2.86 26.03
N PHE A 137 14.70 -3.12 25.24
CA PHE A 137 14.55 -4.35 24.49
C PHE A 137 15.39 -4.38 23.21
N GLY A 138 16.09 -3.26 22.89
CA GLY A 138 16.97 -3.15 21.72
C GLY A 138 16.35 -2.46 20.50
N TYR A 139 15.18 -1.79 20.64
CA TYR A 139 14.46 -1.16 19.53
C TYR A 139 14.14 0.33 19.81
N PRO A 140 15.16 1.20 20.01
CA PRO A 140 14.93 2.62 20.30
C PRO A 140 14.22 3.36 19.16
N GLU A 141 14.42 2.93 17.91
CA GLU A 141 13.77 3.48 16.73
C GLU A 141 12.25 3.23 16.71
N VAL A 142 11.77 2.14 17.33
CA VAL A 142 10.33 1.85 17.45
C VAL A 142 9.67 2.91 18.31
N GLN A 143 10.28 3.29 19.42
CA GLN A 143 9.78 4.34 20.29
C GLN A 143 9.77 5.71 19.60
N ALA A 144 10.78 6.01 18.79
CA ALA A 144 10.81 7.22 17.98
C ALA A 144 9.74 7.26 16.88
N ARG A 145 9.44 6.10 16.26
CA ARG A 145 8.40 5.98 15.21
C ARG A 145 6.99 6.17 15.75
N THR A 146 6.70 5.76 16.99
CA THR A 146 5.35 5.88 17.58
C THR A 146 4.94 7.30 17.85
N LYS A 147 5.88 8.21 18.07
CA LYS A 147 5.61 9.64 18.23
C LYS A 147 5.10 10.29 16.92
N ARG A 148 5.23 9.64 15.77
CA ARG A 148 4.76 10.18 14.50
C ARG A 148 3.27 9.89 14.32
N PRO A 149 2.43 10.90 14.04
CA PRO A 149 1.02 10.70 13.76
C PRO A 149 0.83 9.86 12.47
N LEU A 150 -0.25 9.09 12.40
CA LEU A 150 -0.64 8.45 11.16
C LEU A 150 -1.07 9.52 10.15
N ARG A 151 -0.28 9.74 9.13
CA ARG A 151 -0.57 10.76 8.10
C ARG A 151 -1.86 10.48 7.34
N ASP A 152 -2.27 9.23 7.28
CA ASP A 152 -3.34 8.76 6.41
C ASP A 152 -4.69 8.58 7.11
N ALA A 153 -4.79 8.67 8.44
CA ALA A 153 -6.05 8.47 9.15
C ALA A 153 -7.15 9.45 8.68
N ALA A 154 -6.82 10.74 8.61
CA ALA A 154 -7.75 11.74 8.08
C ALA A 154 -8.05 11.52 6.59
N ALA A 155 -7.05 11.08 5.82
CA ALA A 155 -7.21 10.75 4.41
C ALA A 155 -8.17 9.59 4.20
N VAL A 156 -8.05 8.50 4.98
CA VAL A 156 -8.96 7.34 4.94
C VAL A 156 -10.39 7.78 5.29
N ASN A 157 -10.56 8.55 6.35
CA ASN A 157 -11.88 9.06 6.75
C ASN A 157 -12.51 9.92 5.65
N ALA A 158 -11.74 10.79 5.00
CA ALA A 158 -12.23 11.67 3.93
C ALA A 158 -12.55 10.92 2.62
N THR A 159 -11.83 9.85 2.31
CA THR A 159 -11.98 9.14 1.03
C THR A 159 -12.93 7.95 1.07
N ARG A 160 -13.27 7.42 2.26
CA ARG A 160 -14.04 6.17 2.39
C ARG A 160 -15.38 6.16 1.63
N TYR A 161 -16.16 7.24 1.70
CA TYR A 161 -17.42 7.38 0.94
C TYR A 161 -17.19 7.80 -0.51
N ALA A 162 -16.16 8.62 -0.75
CA ALA A 162 -15.81 9.04 -2.10
C ALA A 162 -15.38 7.84 -2.98
N ILE A 163 -14.65 6.87 -2.40
CA ILE A 163 -14.31 5.60 -3.06
C ILE A 163 -15.58 4.85 -3.42
N GLY A 164 -16.49 4.65 -2.47
CA GLY A 164 -17.73 3.94 -2.71
C GLY A 164 -18.60 4.61 -3.79
N ASN A 165 -18.69 5.93 -3.76
CA ASN A 165 -19.44 6.70 -4.79
C ASN A 165 -18.76 6.56 -6.16
N ALA A 166 -17.43 6.59 -6.23
CA ALA A 166 -16.71 6.39 -7.48
C ALA A 166 -16.91 4.98 -8.05
N LEU A 167 -17.00 3.96 -7.19
CA LEU A 167 -17.27 2.58 -7.60
C LEU A 167 -18.71 2.38 -8.11
N LYS A 168 -19.70 3.09 -7.54
CA LYS A 168 -21.08 3.07 -8.04
C LYS A 168 -21.20 3.53 -9.50
N LEU A 169 -20.29 4.40 -9.96
CA LEU A 169 -20.25 4.87 -11.36
C LEU A 169 -19.92 3.75 -12.36
N LEU A 170 -19.46 2.59 -11.90
CA LEU A 170 -19.24 1.42 -12.75
C LEU A 170 -20.55 0.68 -13.14
N GLY A 171 -21.70 1.13 -12.63
CA GLY A 171 -22.99 0.51 -12.93
C GLY A 171 -23.25 -0.80 -12.20
N LEU A 172 -22.39 -1.17 -11.22
CA LEU A 172 -22.52 -2.39 -10.43
C LEU A 172 -23.10 -2.10 -9.04
N PRO A 173 -23.84 -3.03 -8.42
CA PRO A 173 -24.24 -2.94 -7.03
C PRO A 173 -23.01 -2.83 -6.11
N VAL A 174 -22.96 -1.77 -5.30
CA VAL A 174 -21.89 -1.53 -4.32
C VAL A 174 -22.47 -1.58 -2.91
N THR A 175 -21.89 -2.42 -2.06
CA THR A 175 -22.28 -2.55 -0.65
C THR A 175 -21.14 -2.16 0.28
N PHE A 176 -21.49 -1.59 1.44
CA PHE A 176 -20.51 -1.10 2.42
C PHE A 176 -20.56 -1.95 3.67
N TRP A 177 -19.41 -2.33 4.18
CA TRP A 177 -19.26 -3.24 5.30
C TRP A 177 -18.21 -2.77 6.29
N SER A 178 -18.34 -3.17 7.55
CA SER A 178 -17.36 -2.86 8.58
C SER A 178 -16.24 -3.91 8.62
N GLY A 179 -15.05 -3.51 9.06
CA GLY A 179 -13.94 -4.43 9.30
C GLY A 179 -14.24 -5.48 10.38
N GLY A 180 -15.13 -5.16 11.34
CA GLY A 180 -15.65 -6.15 12.30
C GLY A 180 -16.39 -7.32 11.64
N ARG A 181 -17.18 -7.02 10.61
CA ARG A 181 -17.87 -8.06 9.82
C ARG A 181 -16.89 -8.91 9.03
N THR A 182 -15.91 -8.30 8.39
CA THR A 182 -14.83 -9.01 7.68
C THR A 182 -14.11 -9.98 8.63
N LYS A 183 -13.69 -9.49 9.80
CA LYS A 183 -13.05 -10.31 10.83
C LYS A 183 -13.94 -11.49 11.26
N TYR A 184 -15.21 -11.24 11.52
CA TYR A 184 -16.17 -12.27 11.91
C TYR A 184 -16.29 -13.35 10.84
N ASN A 185 -16.50 -12.96 9.57
CA ASN A 185 -16.61 -13.88 8.44
C ASN A 185 -15.36 -14.76 8.31
N ARG A 186 -14.17 -14.16 8.38
CA ARG A 186 -12.89 -14.84 8.29
C ARG A 186 -12.71 -15.85 9.45
N SER A 187 -12.92 -15.39 10.70
CA SER A 187 -12.73 -16.22 11.89
C SER A 187 -13.69 -17.40 11.96
N ARG A 188 -14.95 -17.18 11.56
CA ARG A 188 -15.96 -18.25 11.50
C ARG A 188 -15.62 -19.36 10.51
N GLN A 189 -14.89 -19.00 9.44
CA GLN A 189 -14.46 -19.95 8.41
C GLN A 189 -13.05 -20.50 8.68
N HIS A 190 -12.46 -20.20 9.86
CA HIS A 190 -11.15 -20.66 10.30
C HIS A 190 -9.98 -20.25 9.38
N TYR A 191 -10.16 -19.19 8.59
CA TYR A 191 -9.09 -18.69 7.74
C TYR A 191 -8.05 -17.89 8.53
N PRO A 192 -6.75 -18.03 8.20
CA PRO A 192 -5.70 -17.22 8.79
C PRO A 192 -5.83 -15.74 8.42
N LYS A 193 -5.17 -14.89 9.17
CA LYS A 193 -5.18 -13.45 8.90
C LYS A 193 -4.19 -13.11 7.77
N ALA A 194 -4.73 -12.75 6.60
CA ALA A 194 -3.97 -12.20 5.49
C ALA A 194 -4.82 -11.16 4.74
N HIS A 195 -4.19 -10.18 4.09
CA HIS A 195 -4.90 -9.10 3.39
C HIS A 195 -5.83 -9.61 2.27
N TRP A 196 -5.36 -10.56 1.49
CA TRP A 196 -6.14 -11.12 0.40
C TRP A 196 -7.31 -11.99 0.91
N ILE A 197 -7.14 -12.65 2.06
CA ILE A 197 -8.21 -13.40 2.73
C ILE A 197 -9.24 -12.45 3.33
N ASP A 198 -8.79 -11.38 3.99
CA ASP A 198 -9.69 -10.35 4.50
C ASP A 198 -10.51 -9.75 3.35
N ALA A 199 -9.89 -9.45 2.19
CA ALA A 199 -10.61 -8.97 1.01
C ALA A 199 -11.66 -9.96 0.49
N ALA A 200 -11.37 -11.25 0.50
CA ALA A 200 -12.33 -12.30 0.13
C ALA A 200 -13.49 -12.42 1.13
N CYS A 201 -13.27 -12.09 2.41
CA CYS A 201 -14.24 -12.22 3.49
C CYS A 201 -15.12 -10.97 3.69
N VAL A 202 -15.06 -9.95 2.83
CA VAL A 202 -15.86 -8.72 2.95
C VAL A 202 -17.33 -8.99 2.65
N GLY A 203 -18.21 -8.50 3.51
CA GLY A 203 -19.66 -8.44 3.27
C GLY A 203 -20.38 -9.78 3.31
N THR A 204 -21.55 -9.83 2.70
CA THR A 204 -22.36 -11.05 2.61
C THR A 204 -21.73 -12.11 1.72
N SER A 205 -21.09 -11.71 0.62
CA SER A 205 -20.36 -12.63 -0.25
C SER A 205 -19.18 -13.31 0.45
N GLY A 206 -18.62 -12.65 1.47
CA GLY A 206 -17.53 -13.18 2.28
C GLY A 206 -17.93 -14.14 3.40
N GLN A 207 -19.24 -14.41 3.58
CA GLN A 207 -19.71 -15.33 4.62
C GLN A 207 -19.39 -16.80 4.35
N ARG A 208 -19.29 -17.16 3.08
CA ARG A 208 -18.96 -18.50 2.59
C ARG A 208 -18.04 -18.35 1.41
N VAL A 209 -16.75 -18.44 1.67
CA VAL A 209 -15.70 -18.35 0.66
C VAL A 209 -14.94 -19.66 0.66
N HIS A 210 -14.72 -20.24 -0.51
CA HIS A 210 -13.85 -21.39 -0.63
C HIS A 210 -12.48 -20.90 -1.10
N LEU A 211 -11.49 -20.96 -0.21
CA LEU A 211 -10.11 -20.60 -0.50
C LEU A 211 -9.26 -21.87 -0.34
N ASP A 212 -8.70 -22.32 -1.45
CA ASP A 212 -7.77 -23.44 -1.44
C ASP A 212 -6.46 -23.02 -0.77
N PRO A 213 -5.91 -23.78 0.20
CA PRO A 213 -4.60 -23.52 0.81
C PRO A 213 -3.44 -23.41 -0.21
N TRP A 214 -3.59 -24.07 -1.36
CA TRP A 214 -2.61 -24.05 -2.44
C TRP A 214 -2.86 -22.98 -3.51
N MET A 215 -3.93 -22.19 -3.34
CA MET A 215 -4.30 -21.14 -4.28
C MET A 215 -3.16 -20.15 -4.46
N GLN A 216 -2.87 -19.83 -5.72
CA GLN A 216 -1.98 -18.74 -6.05
C GLN A 216 -2.79 -17.45 -6.20
N TYR A 217 -2.31 -16.39 -5.60
CA TYR A 217 -2.87 -15.07 -5.77
C TYR A 217 -1.92 -14.15 -6.54
N ALA A 218 -2.48 -13.25 -7.34
CA ALA A 218 -1.70 -12.26 -8.05
C ALA A 218 -1.18 -11.18 -7.09
N GLU A 219 0.13 -11.00 -7.03
CA GLU A 219 0.75 -9.87 -6.34
C GLU A 219 1.03 -8.77 -7.36
N ILE A 220 0.42 -7.61 -7.16
CA ILE A 220 0.56 -6.46 -8.04
C ILE A 220 1.27 -5.35 -7.30
N LYS A 221 2.45 -4.97 -7.78
CA LYS A 221 3.29 -3.92 -7.17
C LYS A 221 3.30 -2.67 -8.02
N ALA A 222 2.97 -1.53 -7.44
CA ALA A 222 3.12 -0.24 -8.11
C ALA A 222 4.61 0.12 -8.23
N LEU A 223 5.08 0.35 -9.46
CA LEU A 223 6.44 0.78 -9.78
C LEU A 223 6.52 2.25 -10.20
N GLY A 224 5.37 2.93 -10.26
CA GLY A 224 5.25 4.29 -10.77
C GLY A 224 5.08 4.36 -12.28
N ARG A 225 4.72 5.54 -12.77
CA ARG A 225 4.31 5.73 -14.20
C ARG A 225 5.47 5.78 -15.19
N GLY A 226 6.73 5.85 -14.73
CA GLY A 226 7.90 5.94 -15.60
C GLY A 226 7.94 7.17 -16.51
N ASN A 227 7.15 8.22 -16.19
CA ASN A 227 7.03 9.41 -17.02
C ASN A 227 8.17 10.41 -16.82
N ARG A 228 8.95 10.25 -15.76
CA ARG A 228 10.05 11.15 -15.45
C ARG A 228 11.26 10.79 -16.31
N GLN A 229 11.75 11.77 -17.08
CA GLN A 229 13.04 11.66 -17.73
C GLN A 229 14.12 11.98 -16.70
N ALA A 230 14.98 11.01 -16.42
CA ALA A 230 16.10 11.21 -15.51
C ALA A 230 17.20 11.98 -16.22
N CYS A 231 17.63 13.09 -15.62
CA CYS A 231 18.89 13.75 -15.93
C CYS A 231 19.94 13.25 -14.94
N ARG A 232 21.15 12.97 -15.41
CA ARG A 232 22.26 12.65 -14.51
C ARG A 232 22.66 13.92 -13.78
N VAL A 233 22.72 13.83 -12.46
CA VAL A 233 23.14 14.92 -11.59
C VAL A 233 24.49 14.62 -10.95
N ASP A 234 25.22 15.67 -10.56
CA ASP A 234 26.41 15.53 -9.74
C ASP A 234 26.06 15.29 -8.26
N ARG A 235 27.08 15.22 -7.39
CA ARG A 235 26.90 15.02 -5.95
C ARG A 235 26.13 16.14 -5.25
N TYR A 236 26.02 17.30 -5.87
CA TYR A 236 25.32 18.47 -5.34
C TYR A 236 23.89 18.62 -5.92
N GLY A 237 23.49 17.74 -6.85
CA GLY A 237 22.18 17.79 -7.50
C GLY A 237 22.13 18.61 -8.79
N PHE A 238 23.26 19.16 -9.28
CA PHE A 238 23.28 19.89 -10.53
C PHE A 238 23.27 18.95 -11.74
N PRO A 239 22.49 19.26 -12.80
CA PRO A 239 22.39 18.42 -13.98
C PRO A 239 23.71 18.38 -14.76
N ARG A 240 24.22 17.17 -15.00
CA ARG A 240 25.42 16.92 -15.84
C ARG A 240 25.10 16.65 -17.29
N THR A 241 23.88 16.24 -17.59
CA THR A 241 23.44 15.91 -18.95
C THR A 241 22.04 16.44 -19.15
N ARG A 242 21.66 16.67 -20.40
CA ARG A 242 20.25 16.92 -20.75
C ARG A 242 19.43 15.64 -20.56
N GLY A 243 18.17 15.78 -20.19
CA GLY A 243 17.23 14.64 -20.14
C GLY A 243 17.12 14.01 -21.54
N GLN A 244 16.90 12.70 -21.56
CA GLN A 244 16.74 11.97 -22.81
C GLN A 244 15.50 12.49 -23.56
N ALA A 245 15.67 12.98 -24.78
CA ALA A 245 14.58 13.57 -25.58
C ALA A 245 13.54 12.52 -26.02
N VAL A 246 14.01 11.30 -26.34
CA VAL A 246 13.18 10.23 -26.86
C VAL A 246 12.92 9.19 -25.77
N LYS A 247 11.65 8.96 -25.45
CA LYS A 247 11.23 8.00 -24.43
C LYS A 247 11.14 6.57 -24.98
N ARG A 248 10.80 6.42 -26.25
CA ARG A 248 10.64 5.13 -26.93
C ARG A 248 11.62 5.01 -28.07
N ILE A 249 12.27 3.86 -28.16
CA ILE A 249 13.19 3.50 -29.24
C ILE A 249 12.70 2.19 -29.85
N GLN A 250 12.42 2.19 -31.14
CA GLN A 250 11.93 1.01 -31.86
C GLN A 250 10.78 0.28 -31.15
N GLY A 251 9.83 1.05 -30.59
CA GLY A 251 8.66 0.53 -29.88
C GLY A 251 8.88 0.22 -28.39
N PHE A 252 10.12 0.17 -27.91
CA PHE A 252 10.45 -0.15 -26.52
C PHE A 252 10.69 1.09 -25.66
N GLN A 253 10.26 1.01 -24.41
CA GLN A 253 10.55 2.00 -23.37
C GLN A 253 11.09 1.35 -22.09
N THR A 254 11.69 2.14 -21.24
CA THR A 254 12.11 1.69 -19.89
C THR A 254 10.90 1.19 -19.12
N GLY A 255 11.00 0.00 -18.52
CA GLY A 255 9.94 -0.64 -17.78
C GLY A 255 9.19 -1.74 -18.54
N ASP A 256 9.25 -1.77 -19.88
CA ASP A 256 8.61 -2.82 -20.69
C ASP A 256 9.16 -4.20 -20.31
N GLN A 257 8.32 -5.22 -20.34
CA GLN A 257 8.75 -6.61 -20.26
C GLN A 257 9.07 -7.09 -21.67
N ALA A 258 10.25 -7.67 -21.86
CA ALA A 258 10.71 -8.10 -23.16
C ALA A 258 11.46 -9.44 -23.08
N ARG A 259 11.41 -10.17 -24.16
CA ARG A 259 12.22 -11.38 -24.42
C ARG A 259 13.38 -10.98 -25.32
N LEU A 260 14.58 -11.37 -24.95
CA LEU A 260 15.81 -11.19 -25.70
C LEU A 260 16.30 -12.55 -26.19
N TYR A 261 16.70 -12.63 -27.46
CA TYR A 261 17.43 -13.78 -27.97
C TYR A 261 18.87 -13.41 -28.28
N MET A 262 19.82 -14.12 -27.67
CA MET A 262 21.26 -13.98 -27.93
C MET A 262 21.77 -15.23 -28.65
N PRO A 263 22.22 -15.14 -29.92
CA PRO A 263 22.62 -16.32 -30.70
C PRO A 263 23.92 -16.94 -30.21
N LYS A 264 24.83 -16.15 -29.59
CA LYS A 264 26.14 -16.62 -29.14
C LYS A 264 26.70 -15.73 -28.03
N GLY A 265 27.76 -16.20 -27.38
CA GLY A 265 28.49 -15.49 -26.31
C GLY A 265 28.04 -15.91 -24.92
N LYS A 266 28.54 -15.18 -23.89
CA LYS A 266 28.28 -15.48 -22.46
C LYS A 266 26.80 -15.61 -22.11
N TYR A 267 25.93 -14.91 -22.82
CA TYR A 267 24.49 -14.89 -22.61
C TYR A 267 23.73 -15.53 -23.76
N ALA A 268 24.29 -16.57 -24.39
CA ALA A 268 23.59 -17.29 -25.46
C ALA A 268 22.27 -17.88 -24.94
N GLY A 269 21.20 -17.77 -25.76
CA GLY A 269 19.86 -18.29 -25.44
C GLY A 269 18.81 -17.20 -25.25
N TYR A 270 17.67 -17.60 -24.69
CA TYR A 270 16.53 -16.72 -24.41
C TYR A 270 16.57 -16.17 -23.00
N HIS A 271 16.31 -14.89 -22.88
CA HIS A 271 16.21 -14.19 -21.61
C HIS A 271 14.91 -13.39 -21.56
N VAL A 272 14.21 -13.43 -20.46
CA VAL A 272 13.01 -12.61 -20.22
C VAL A 272 13.30 -11.67 -19.04
N GLY A 273 12.92 -10.43 -19.18
CA GLY A 273 13.14 -9.45 -18.12
C GLY A 273 12.56 -8.09 -18.47
N ARG A 274 12.88 -7.14 -17.64
CA ARG A 274 12.42 -5.76 -17.78
C ARG A 274 13.46 -4.90 -18.47
N ILE A 275 13.04 -4.06 -19.41
CA ILE A 275 13.90 -3.04 -20.02
C ILE A 275 14.30 -2.04 -18.94
N GLY A 276 15.60 -2.02 -18.60
CA GLY A 276 16.17 -1.12 -17.59
C GLY A 276 16.60 0.22 -18.14
N GLY A 277 16.80 0.29 -19.47
CA GLY A 277 17.18 1.52 -20.17
C GLY A 277 17.09 1.36 -21.68
N VAL A 278 16.82 2.46 -22.35
CA VAL A 278 16.81 2.57 -23.81
C VAL A 278 17.81 3.65 -24.21
N ARG A 279 18.61 3.41 -25.25
CA ARG A 279 19.62 4.36 -25.75
C ARG A 279 19.26 4.84 -27.16
N ALA A 280 19.54 6.08 -27.45
CA ALA A 280 19.28 6.66 -28.78
C ALA A 280 19.91 5.86 -29.93
N THR A 281 21.00 5.14 -29.66
CA THR A 281 21.67 4.24 -30.61
C THR A 281 20.89 2.97 -30.94
N GLY A 282 19.71 2.75 -30.35
CA GLY A 282 18.93 1.52 -30.55
C GLY A 282 19.38 0.33 -29.68
N ILE A 283 20.25 0.58 -28.70
CA ILE A 283 20.67 -0.44 -27.73
C ILE A 283 19.71 -0.40 -26.53
N LEU A 284 19.21 -1.58 -26.12
CA LEU A 284 18.38 -1.77 -24.95
C LEU A 284 19.12 -2.54 -23.88
N ASP A 285 18.88 -2.19 -22.62
CA ASP A 285 19.41 -2.87 -21.44
C ASP A 285 18.31 -3.74 -20.82
N LEU A 286 18.40 -5.07 -20.90
CA LEU A 286 17.51 -6.00 -20.22
C LEU A 286 18.01 -6.29 -18.81
N LYS A 287 17.16 -6.13 -17.83
CA LYS A 287 17.38 -6.58 -16.46
C LYS A 287 16.61 -7.88 -16.21
N THR A 288 17.34 -8.97 -16.03
CA THR A 288 16.80 -10.22 -15.52
C THR A 288 16.95 -10.28 -13.99
N THR A 289 16.58 -11.35 -13.36
CA THR A 289 16.79 -11.57 -11.92
C THR A 289 18.27 -11.63 -11.54
N THR A 290 19.13 -12.08 -12.47
CA THR A 290 20.55 -12.36 -12.20
C THR A 290 21.51 -11.44 -12.95
N HIS A 291 21.12 -10.96 -14.13
CA HIS A 291 22.03 -10.25 -15.03
C HIS A 291 21.40 -8.99 -15.65
N LYS A 292 22.29 -8.11 -16.10
CA LYS A 292 21.96 -7.02 -17.01
C LYS A 292 22.63 -7.30 -18.34
N ILE A 293 21.82 -7.39 -19.42
CA ILE A 293 22.28 -7.71 -20.77
C ILE A 293 21.95 -6.53 -21.68
N SER A 294 22.94 -6.02 -22.41
CA SER A 294 22.74 -4.96 -23.40
C SER A 294 22.80 -5.55 -24.80
N ALA A 295 21.81 -5.26 -25.64
CA ALA A 295 21.74 -5.74 -27.01
C ALA A 295 20.98 -4.76 -27.92
N PRO A 296 21.16 -4.85 -29.25
CA PRO A 296 20.37 -4.08 -30.21
C PRO A 296 18.88 -4.45 -30.15
N ALA A 297 18.00 -3.46 -30.34
CA ALA A 297 16.56 -3.60 -30.19
C ALA A 297 15.92 -4.68 -31.09
N HIS A 298 16.48 -4.92 -32.28
CA HIS A 298 15.98 -5.96 -33.20
C HIS A 298 16.05 -7.39 -32.63
N ARG A 299 16.82 -7.64 -31.57
CA ARG A 299 16.92 -8.93 -30.88
C ARG A 299 15.86 -9.12 -29.80
N PHE A 300 15.08 -8.08 -29.54
CA PHE A 300 14.04 -8.11 -28.53
C PHE A 300 12.67 -8.32 -29.15
N SER A 301 11.84 -9.07 -28.45
CA SER A 301 10.41 -9.13 -28.67
C SER A 301 9.68 -8.61 -27.43
N LEU A 302 8.66 -7.77 -27.65
CA LEU A 302 7.87 -7.21 -26.58
C LEU A 302 6.95 -8.30 -25.99
N VAL A 303 6.96 -8.40 -24.68
CA VAL A 303 6.02 -9.27 -23.94
C VAL A 303 4.87 -8.45 -23.40
N GLN A 304 5.19 -7.30 -22.76
CA GLN A 304 4.19 -6.42 -22.17
C GLN A 304 4.70 -4.97 -22.10
N HIS A 305 3.87 -4.04 -22.53
CA HIS A 305 4.15 -2.63 -22.29
C HIS A 305 4.06 -2.26 -20.81
N PHE A 306 4.95 -1.39 -20.38
CA PHE A 306 4.96 -0.89 -19.02
C PHE A 306 3.72 -0.05 -18.72
N ASP A 307 2.91 -0.51 -17.79
CA ASP A 307 1.69 0.15 -17.33
C ASP A 307 1.80 0.78 -15.93
N GLY A 308 3.00 0.75 -15.35
CA GLY A 308 3.28 1.28 -14.01
C GLY A 308 3.28 0.23 -12.91
N TYR A 309 3.04 -1.03 -13.24
CA TYR A 309 2.95 -2.13 -12.29
C TYR A 309 3.91 -3.27 -12.61
N ASP A 310 4.18 -4.08 -11.60
CA ASP A 310 4.82 -5.37 -11.69
C ASP A 310 3.85 -6.46 -11.22
N TYR A 311 3.80 -7.56 -11.93
CA TYR A 311 2.86 -8.64 -11.71
C TYR A 311 3.61 -9.91 -11.33
N GLY A 312 3.22 -10.52 -10.26
CA GLY A 312 3.78 -11.76 -9.76
C GLY A 312 2.70 -12.68 -9.20
N TRP A 313 3.06 -13.93 -8.98
CA TRP A 313 2.20 -14.92 -8.35
C TRP A 313 2.82 -15.35 -7.03
N ARG A 314 2.02 -15.40 -5.97
CA ARG A 314 2.41 -15.96 -4.69
C ARG A 314 1.47 -17.06 -4.28
N ARG A 315 2.00 -18.09 -3.64
CA ARG A 315 1.18 -19.09 -2.96
C ARG A 315 0.67 -18.54 -1.65
N GLY A 316 -0.60 -18.80 -1.32
CA GLY A 316 -1.13 -18.60 0.01
C GLY A 316 -0.32 -19.46 1.01
N ARG A 317 0.17 -18.84 2.07
CA ARG A 317 0.76 -19.56 3.21
C ARG A 317 -0.28 -19.63 4.31
#